data_13e4745058792f18b87f31fa14010bb9
#
_entry.id   13e4745058792f18b87f31fa14010bb9
#
_cell.length_a   1.000
_cell.length_b   1.000
_cell.length_c   1.000
_cell.angle_alpha   90.00
_cell.angle_beta   90.00
_cell.angle_gamma   90.00
#
_symmetry.space_group_name_H-M   'P 1'
#
loop_
_entity.id
_entity.type
_entity.pdbx_description
1 polymer ?
#
loop_
_entity_poly.entity_id
_entity_poly.type
_entity_poly.pdbx_seq_one_letter_code
_entity_poly.pdbx_strand_id
1 'polypeptide(L)'
;MPYRRVTYAEQCWYILRFKLREVLKLPWFPDHPCAHPGCPRLAPRGKKYCDEHAAQHPEEIRPAAARGYGARWNKARKRFLEKNSLCAECLKAGRYVKATDVDHIVPHRGDPKLFWDEGNWQALCHRCHSVKTRNEDHDPVYHY
;
A
#
# COMPACT_ATOMS: atom_id res chain seq x y z
N MET A 1 43.76 -18.27 29.54
CA MET A 1 42.47 -17.69 29.09
C MET A 1 41.74 -18.75 28.35
N PRO A 2 40.53 -19.21 28.75
CA PRO A 2 39.84 -20.32 28.10
C PRO A 2 39.16 -19.82 26.84
N TYR A 3 39.48 -20.40 25.71
CA TYR A 3 38.79 -20.25 24.41
C TYR A 3 37.35 -20.77 24.54
N ARG A 4 36.35 -19.87 24.47
CA ARG A 4 34.94 -20.24 24.43
C ARG A 4 34.65 -20.86 23.06
N ARG A 5 34.42 -22.16 23.02
CA ARG A 5 33.97 -22.83 21.81
C ARG A 5 32.54 -22.32 21.45
N VAL A 6 32.47 -21.57 20.38
CA VAL A 6 31.18 -21.12 19.80
C VAL A 6 30.50 -22.37 19.24
N THR A 7 29.27 -22.63 19.64
CA THR A 7 28.50 -23.79 19.20
C THR A 7 28.07 -23.63 17.74
N TYR A 8 27.88 -24.77 17.06
CA TYR A 8 27.47 -24.81 15.65
C TYR A 8 26.16 -24.01 15.38
N ALA A 9 25.27 -23.96 16.37
CA ALA A 9 24.04 -23.18 16.35
C ALA A 9 24.29 -21.66 16.32
N GLU A 10 25.27 -21.16 17.08
CA GLU A 10 25.64 -19.73 17.10
C GLU A 10 26.34 -19.30 15.81
N GLN A 11 27.14 -20.17 15.20
CA GLN A 11 27.74 -19.93 13.90
C GLN A 11 26.68 -19.91 12.77
N CYS A 12 25.69 -20.80 12.82
CA CYS A 12 24.59 -20.81 11.84
C CYS A 12 23.73 -19.55 11.92
N TRP A 13 23.47 -19.04 13.15
CA TRP A 13 22.74 -17.79 13.38
C TRP A 13 23.48 -16.56 12.88
N TYR A 14 24.79 -16.52 13.06
CA TYR A 14 25.63 -15.42 12.59
C TYR A 14 25.72 -15.37 11.05
N ILE A 15 25.87 -16.55 10.42
CA ILE A 15 25.93 -16.67 8.95
C ILE A 15 24.56 -16.35 8.31
N LEU A 16 23.45 -16.79 8.90
CA LEU A 16 22.11 -16.46 8.42
C LEU A 16 21.81 -14.97 8.54
N ARG A 17 22.21 -14.33 9.64
CA ARG A 17 21.95 -12.91 9.87
C ARG A 17 22.85 -12.00 9.01
N PHE A 18 24.07 -12.43 8.69
CA PHE A 18 24.99 -11.70 7.80
C PHE A 18 24.60 -11.90 6.32
N LYS A 19 24.26 -13.12 5.90
CA LYS A 19 23.79 -13.39 4.54
C LYS A 19 22.43 -12.74 4.24
N LEU A 20 21.50 -12.72 5.19
CA LEU A 20 20.22 -11.99 5.02
C LEU A 20 20.42 -10.48 4.84
N ARG A 21 21.40 -9.86 5.54
CA ARG A 21 21.71 -8.43 5.35
C ARG A 21 22.36 -8.13 3.99
N GLU A 22 23.13 -9.05 3.45
CA GLU A 22 23.74 -8.88 2.12
C GLU A 22 22.78 -9.22 0.99
N VAL A 23 21.93 -10.24 1.17
CA VAL A 23 20.85 -10.57 0.21
C VAL A 23 19.85 -9.42 0.09
N LEU A 24 19.61 -8.66 1.16
CA LEU A 24 18.79 -7.43 1.12
C LEU A 24 19.50 -6.24 0.42
N LYS A 25 20.80 -6.34 0.13
CA LYS A 25 21.57 -5.36 -0.63
C LYS A 25 21.71 -5.71 -2.12
N LEU A 26 21.28 -6.91 -2.52
CA LEU A 26 21.22 -7.23 -3.94
C LEU A 26 20.21 -6.30 -4.61
N PRO A 27 20.57 -5.63 -5.71
CA PRO A 27 19.66 -4.80 -6.50
C PRO A 27 18.71 -5.70 -7.27
N TRP A 28 17.82 -6.40 -6.54
CA TRP A 28 16.83 -7.31 -7.13
C TRP A 28 15.79 -6.58 -7.97
N PHE A 29 15.58 -5.30 -7.68
CA PHE A 29 14.72 -4.44 -8.48
C PHE A 29 15.56 -3.31 -9.07
N PRO A 30 15.74 -3.28 -10.39
CA PRO A 30 16.37 -2.15 -11.07
C PRO A 30 15.50 -0.88 -10.89
N ASP A 31 16.12 0.27 -11.08
CA ASP A 31 15.40 1.52 -11.24
C ASP A 31 14.42 1.38 -12.41
N HIS A 32 13.25 1.99 -12.28
CA HIS A 32 12.20 1.90 -13.30
C HIS A 32 12.01 3.25 -13.99
N PRO A 33 11.40 3.28 -15.21
CA PRO A 33 11.13 4.53 -15.91
C PRO A 33 10.33 5.51 -15.04
N CYS A 34 10.71 6.80 -15.09
CA CYS A 34 9.95 7.87 -14.44
C CYS A 34 8.52 7.92 -15.01
N ALA A 35 7.52 8.01 -14.13
CA ALA A 35 6.12 8.05 -14.52
C ALA A 35 5.67 9.42 -15.10
N HIS A 36 6.55 10.43 -15.09
CA HIS A 36 6.23 11.73 -15.71
C HIS A 36 6.23 11.58 -17.25
N PRO A 37 5.17 12.03 -17.94
CA PRO A 37 5.06 11.90 -19.39
C PRO A 37 6.27 12.50 -20.13
N GLY A 38 6.86 11.72 -21.03
CA GLY A 38 8.00 12.16 -21.84
C GLY A 38 9.35 12.21 -21.11
N CYS A 39 9.43 11.77 -19.85
CA CYS A 39 10.69 11.73 -19.11
C CYS A 39 11.51 10.47 -19.48
N PRO A 40 12.73 10.59 -20.00
CA PRO A 40 13.58 9.45 -20.35
C PRO A 40 14.37 8.90 -19.13
N ARG A 41 14.24 9.52 -17.95
CA ARG A 41 15.04 9.17 -16.77
C ARG A 41 14.43 8.01 -16.00
N LEU A 42 15.30 7.37 -15.21
CA LEU A 42 14.85 6.37 -14.24
C LEU A 42 14.49 7.02 -12.91
N ALA A 43 13.48 6.49 -12.28
CA ALA A 43 13.10 6.81 -10.91
C ALA A 43 13.84 5.87 -9.96
N PRO A 44 14.38 6.39 -8.84
CA PRO A 44 15.02 5.56 -7.83
C PRO A 44 14.06 4.51 -7.27
N ARG A 45 14.59 3.40 -6.84
CA ARG A 45 13.84 2.29 -6.25
C ARG A 45 12.81 2.76 -5.24
N GLY A 46 11.55 2.34 -5.42
CA GLY A 46 10.44 2.68 -4.54
C GLY A 46 9.88 4.08 -4.71
N LYS A 47 10.40 4.87 -5.65
CA LYS A 47 9.87 6.20 -6.01
C LYS A 47 9.19 6.13 -7.37
N LYS A 48 8.04 6.76 -7.53
CA LYS A 48 7.30 6.82 -8.80
C LYS A 48 7.95 7.76 -9.83
N TYR A 49 8.63 8.80 -9.36
CA TYR A 49 9.23 9.85 -10.17
C TYR A 49 10.72 9.98 -9.90
N CYS A 50 11.49 10.45 -10.90
CA CYS A 50 12.87 10.89 -10.69
C CYS A 50 12.90 12.13 -9.79
N ASP A 51 14.05 12.46 -9.22
CA ASP A 51 14.14 13.52 -8.19
C ASP A 51 13.68 14.90 -8.71
N GLU A 52 13.87 15.21 -9.99
CA GLU A 52 13.37 16.46 -10.60
C GLU A 52 11.84 16.50 -10.69
N HIS A 53 11.23 15.39 -11.12
CA HIS A 53 9.78 15.36 -11.28
C HIS A 53 9.04 15.07 -9.98
N ALA A 54 9.72 14.55 -8.95
CA ALA A 54 9.13 14.37 -7.62
C ALA A 54 8.62 15.70 -7.03
N ALA A 55 9.32 16.81 -7.30
CA ALA A 55 8.91 18.13 -6.86
C ALA A 55 7.64 18.65 -7.57
N GLN A 56 7.33 18.14 -8.76
CA GLN A 56 6.15 18.50 -9.53
C GLN A 56 4.89 17.68 -9.13
N HIS A 57 5.09 16.57 -8.39
CA HIS A 57 4.02 15.67 -7.94
C HIS A 57 4.02 15.47 -6.42
N PRO A 58 3.99 16.54 -5.60
CA PRO A 58 4.12 16.44 -4.15
C PRO A 58 2.96 15.65 -3.51
N GLU A 59 1.76 15.72 -4.08
CA GLU A 59 0.57 15.05 -3.55
C GLU A 59 0.61 13.53 -3.73
N GLU A 60 1.19 13.05 -4.83
CA GLU A 60 1.31 11.62 -5.11
C GLU A 60 2.33 10.91 -4.21
N ILE A 61 3.30 11.65 -3.66
CA ILE A 61 4.32 11.12 -2.75
C ILE A 61 3.99 11.32 -1.28
N ARG A 62 2.84 11.94 -0.95
CA ARG A 62 2.42 12.09 0.45
C ARG A 62 2.28 10.74 1.15
N PRO A 63 2.84 10.56 2.35
CA PRO A 63 2.65 9.36 3.14
C PRO A 63 1.15 9.05 3.36
N ALA A 64 0.78 7.77 3.40
CA ALA A 64 -0.61 7.35 3.60
C ALA A 64 -1.24 7.98 4.86
N ALA A 65 -0.47 8.13 5.94
CA ALA A 65 -0.93 8.79 7.17
C ALA A 65 -1.30 10.27 6.95
N ALA A 66 -0.53 11.00 6.13
CA ALA A 66 -0.81 12.39 5.77
C ALA A 66 -2.03 12.54 4.84
N ARG A 67 -2.39 11.46 4.12
CA ARG A 67 -3.62 11.38 3.31
C ARG A 67 -4.85 10.91 4.10
N GLY A 68 -4.78 10.87 5.44
CA GLY A 68 -5.88 10.43 6.30
C GLY A 68 -5.83 8.94 6.70
N TYR A 69 -5.01 8.11 6.05
CA TYR A 69 -4.91 6.67 6.29
C TYR A 69 -4.00 6.32 7.48
N GLY A 70 -4.11 7.07 8.58
CA GLY A 70 -3.34 6.89 9.81
C GLY A 70 -3.98 5.91 10.81
N ALA A 71 -3.52 5.97 12.07
CA ALA A 71 -3.99 5.08 13.15
C ALA A 71 -5.51 5.18 13.40
N ARG A 72 -6.09 6.39 13.30
CA ARG A 72 -7.53 6.62 13.42
C ARG A 72 -8.31 5.86 12.35
N TRP A 73 -7.87 5.93 11.09
CA TRP A 73 -8.45 5.18 9.98
C TRP A 73 -8.37 3.68 10.20
N ASN A 74 -7.19 3.17 10.58
CA ASN A 74 -7.00 1.74 10.82
C ASN A 74 -7.96 1.20 11.90
N LYS A 75 -8.21 1.98 12.96
CA LYS A 75 -9.18 1.62 14.00
C LYS A 75 -10.63 1.63 13.48
N ALA A 76 -11.00 2.64 12.69
CA ALA A 76 -12.35 2.76 12.12
C ALA A 76 -12.60 1.63 11.09
N ARG A 77 -11.66 1.41 10.16
CA ARG A 77 -11.69 0.33 9.17
C ARG A 77 -11.88 -1.04 9.83
N LYS A 78 -11.12 -1.33 10.89
CA LYS A 78 -11.25 -2.60 11.62
C LYS A 78 -12.65 -2.81 12.17
N ARG A 79 -13.20 -1.80 12.86
CA ARG A 79 -14.58 -1.85 13.41
C ARG A 79 -15.64 -2.00 12.31
N PHE A 80 -15.44 -1.35 11.16
CA PHE A 80 -16.35 -1.47 10.03
C PHE A 80 -16.35 -2.88 9.45
N LEU A 81 -15.16 -3.51 9.28
CA LEU A 81 -15.05 -4.89 8.79
C LEU A 81 -15.55 -5.94 9.78
N GLU A 82 -15.51 -5.66 11.08
CA GLU A 82 -16.13 -6.53 12.11
C GLU A 82 -17.64 -6.60 11.94
N LYS A 83 -18.29 -5.49 11.57
CA LYS A 83 -19.73 -5.42 11.29
C LYS A 83 -20.09 -5.92 9.89
N ASN A 84 -19.22 -5.69 8.93
CA ASN A 84 -19.43 -5.97 7.50
C ASN A 84 -18.38 -6.98 7.02
N SER A 85 -18.49 -8.22 7.45
CA SER A 85 -17.47 -9.25 7.24
C SER A 85 -17.43 -9.84 5.82
N LEU A 86 -18.46 -9.60 5.00
CA LEU A 86 -18.59 -10.15 3.65
C LEU A 86 -18.42 -9.05 2.58
N CYS A 87 -17.79 -9.43 1.46
CA CYS A 87 -17.62 -8.54 0.32
C CYS A 87 -18.95 -8.20 -0.35
N ALA A 88 -19.29 -6.92 -0.41
CA ALA A 88 -20.55 -6.43 -0.98
C ALA A 88 -20.75 -6.85 -2.45
N GLU A 89 -19.72 -6.74 -3.28
CA GLU A 89 -19.80 -7.12 -4.69
C GLU A 89 -19.92 -8.65 -4.90
N CYS A 90 -19.23 -9.44 -4.06
CA CYS A 90 -19.38 -10.89 -4.11
C CYS A 90 -20.78 -11.32 -3.67
N LEU A 91 -21.35 -10.67 -2.64
CA LEU A 91 -22.72 -10.94 -2.19
C LEU A 91 -23.76 -10.66 -3.28
N LYS A 92 -23.65 -9.54 -4.01
CA LYS A 92 -24.52 -9.25 -5.17
C LYS A 92 -24.46 -10.36 -6.23
N ALA A 93 -23.30 -11.00 -6.36
CA ALA A 93 -23.09 -12.13 -7.26
C ALA A 93 -23.40 -13.51 -6.63
N GLY A 94 -24.08 -13.56 -5.48
CA GLY A 94 -24.43 -14.79 -4.77
C GLY A 94 -23.24 -15.55 -4.16
N ARG A 95 -22.09 -14.90 -3.97
CA ARG A 95 -20.87 -15.52 -3.44
C ARG A 95 -20.53 -14.98 -2.05
N TYR A 96 -20.24 -15.87 -1.12
CA TYR A 96 -19.87 -15.53 0.25
C TYR A 96 -18.36 -15.47 0.39
N VAL A 97 -17.78 -14.29 0.17
CA VAL A 97 -16.32 -14.05 0.25
C VAL A 97 -16.06 -13.04 1.36
N LYS A 98 -15.11 -13.36 2.24
CA LYS A 98 -14.71 -12.48 3.33
C LYS A 98 -14.16 -11.15 2.78
N ALA A 99 -14.62 -10.03 3.34
CA ALA A 99 -14.07 -8.71 3.07
C ALA A 99 -12.75 -8.52 3.81
N THR A 100 -11.79 -7.90 3.15
CA THR A 100 -10.46 -7.57 3.68
C THR A 100 -10.17 -6.08 3.62
N ASP A 101 -10.86 -5.36 2.74
CA ASP A 101 -10.62 -3.96 2.44
C ASP A 101 -11.88 -3.13 2.66
N VAL A 102 -11.71 -1.90 3.17
CA VAL A 102 -12.75 -0.88 3.19
C VAL A 102 -12.44 0.10 2.08
N ASP A 103 -13.41 0.30 1.23
CA ASP A 103 -13.34 1.17 0.08
C ASP A 103 -14.45 2.23 0.15
N HIS A 104 -14.27 3.36 -0.54
CA HIS A 104 -15.30 4.40 -0.64
C HIS A 104 -16.17 4.15 -1.87
N ILE A 105 -17.50 4.15 -1.69
CA ILE A 105 -18.46 4.00 -2.80
C ILE A 105 -18.23 5.13 -3.80
N VAL A 106 -18.22 6.37 -3.30
CA VAL A 106 -17.85 7.57 -4.08
C VAL A 106 -16.42 7.95 -3.66
N PRO A 107 -15.47 8.06 -4.61
CA PRO A 107 -14.11 8.48 -4.32
C PRO A 107 -14.09 9.83 -3.59
N HIS A 108 -13.46 9.88 -2.43
CA HIS A 108 -13.46 11.09 -1.58
C HIS A 108 -12.59 12.22 -2.14
N ARG A 109 -11.62 11.95 -3.01
CA ARG A 109 -10.72 12.92 -3.68
C ARG A 109 -10.13 13.99 -2.75
N GLY A 110 -9.84 13.62 -1.50
CA GLY A 110 -9.31 14.52 -0.47
C GLY A 110 -10.37 15.18 0.40
N ASP A 111 -11.66 15.08 0.09
CA ASP A 111 -12.73 15.61 0.94
C ASP A 111 -12.84 14.81 2.24
N PRO A 112 -12.57 15.45 3.41
CA PRO A 112 -12.64 14.78 4.71
C PRO A 112 -14.06 14.35 5.09
N LYS A 113 -15.11 15.02 4.59
CA LYS A 113 -16.50 14.65 4.87
C LYS A 113 -16.83 13.31 4.21
N LEU A 114 -16.54 13.18 2.92
CA LEU A 114 -16.73 11.93 2.19
C LEU A 114 -15.81 10.80 2.70
N PHE A 115 -14.59 11.17 3.15
CA PHE A 115 -13.63 10.20 3.70
C PHE A 115 -14.14 9.56 4.99
N TRP A 116 -14.77 10.32 5.88
CA TRP A 116 -15.23 9.85 7.18
C TRP A 116 -16.72 9.45 7.23
N ASP A 117 -17.42 9.55 6.12
CA ASP A 117 -18.80 9.11 6.01
C ASP A 117 -18.86 7.57 5.92
N GLU A 118 -19.28 6.94 7.03
CA GLU A 118 -19.46 5.48 7.05
C GLU A 118 -20.55 5.00 6.08
N GLY A 119 -21.50 5.85 5.68
CA GLY A 119 -22.49 5.56 4.63
C GLY A 119 -21.87 5.49 3.23
N ASN A 120 -20.72 6.12 3.04
CA ASN A 120 -19.92 6.05 1.83
C ASN A 120 -18.89 4.90 1.83
N TRP A 121 -18.85 4.07 2.87
CA TRP A 121 -17.92 2.95 2.94
C TRP A 121 -18.57 1.65 2.48
N GLN A 122 -17.77 0.81 1.84
CA GLN A 122 -18.14 -0.54 1.48
C GLN A 122 -17.03 -1.54 1.84
N ALA A 123 -17.45 -2.74 2.24
CA ALA A 123 -16.54 -3.85 2.54
C ALA A 123 -16.29 -4.67 1.27
N LEU A 124 -15.06 -4.77 0.82
CA LEU A 124 -14.67 -5.51 -0.37
C LEU A 124 -13.60 -6.57 -0.06
N CYS A 125 -13.58 -7.66 -0.83
CA CYS A 125 -12.40 -8.50 -0.88
C CYS A 125 -11.33 -7.82 -1.75
N HIS A 126 -10.07 -8.18 -1.55
CA HIS A 126 -8.94 -7.57 -2.26
C HIS A 126 -9.11 -7.57 -3.79
N ARG A 127 -9.66 -8.66 -4.36
CA ARG A 127 -9.92 -8.76 -5.81
C ARG A 127 -10.93 -7.71 -6.28
N CYS A 128 -12.08 -7.60 -5.61
CA CYS A 128 -13.12 -6.63 -5.98
C CYS A 128 -12.63 -5.19 -5.81
N HIS A 129 -11.89 -4.90 -4.71
CA HIS A 129 -11.25 -3.61 -4.50
C HIS A 129 -10.27 -3.27 -5.64
N SER A 130 -9.37 -4.19 -6.01
CA SER A 130 -8.41 -3.96 -7.10
C SER A 130 -9.09 -3.75 -8.47
N VAL A 131 -10.20 -4.46 -8.75
CA VAL A 131 -10.97 -4.27 -10.00
C VAL A 131 -11.63 -2.89 -10.00
N LYS A 132 -12.26 -2.49 -8.90
CA LYS A 132 -12.90 -1.18 -8.77
C LYS A 132 -11.88 -0.05 -8.96
N THR A 133 -10.76 -0.09 -8.21
CA THR A 133 -9.68 0.90 -8.34
C THR A 133 -9.19 1.02 -9.78
N ARG A 134 -9.01 -0.10 -10.47
CA ARG A 134 -8.57 -0.09 -11.88
C ARG A 134 -9.57 0.57 -12.82
N ASN A 135 -10.86 0.38 -12.58
CA ASN A 135 -11.92 0.84 -13.49
C ASN A 135 -12.33 2.29 -13.20
N GLU A 136 -12.29 2.71 -11.94
CA GLU A 136 -12.83 4.00 -11.50
C GLU A 136 -11.74 5.06 -11.26
N ASP A 137 -10.53 4.63 -10.83
CA ASP A 137 -9.43 5.54 -10.51
C ASP A 137 -8.52 5.84 -11.74
N HIS A 138 -8.97 5.52 -12.94
CA HIS A 138 -8.23 5.87 -14.16
C HIS A 138 -8.28 7.35 -14.50
N ASP A 139 -9.05 8.14 -13.76
CA ASP A 139 -9.10 9.59 -13.94
C ASP A 139 -8.17 10.26 -12.90
N PRO A 140 -6.94 10.67 -13.30
CA PRO A 140 -5.94 11.20 -12.36
C PRO A 140 -6.22 12.64 -11.93
N VAL A 141 -7.42 13.16 -12.15
CA VAL A 141 -7.76 14.54 -11.83
C VAL A 141 -8.11 14.64 -10.34
N TYR A 142 -7.08 14.66 -9.49
CA TYR A 142 -7.19 15.16 -8.14
C TYR A 142 -7.14 16.69 -8.19
N HIS A 143 -8.28 17.35 -8.26
CA HIS A 143 -8.38 18.77 -7.98
C HIS A 143 -8.44 18.95 -6.46
N TYR A 144 -7.35 19.42 -5.87
CA TYR A 144 -7.28 19.89 -4.49
C TYR A 144 -7.38 21.40 -4.45
#